data_c8ae84695424136fbc313328ea56899f
#
_entry.id   c8ae84695424136fbc313328ea56899f
#
_cell.length_a   1.000
_cell.length_b   1.000
_cell.length_c   1.000
_cell.angle_alpha   90.00
_cell.angle_beta   90.00
_cell.angle_gamma   90.00
#
_symmetry.space_group_name_H-M   'P 1'
#
loop_
_entity.id
_entity.type
_entity.pdbx_description
1 polymer ?
#
loop_
_entity_poly.entity_id
_entity_poly.type
_entity_poly.pdbx_seq_one_letter_code
_entity_poly.pdbx_strand_id
1 'polypeptide(L)'
;GEVTFVDIGQGDSIIIREPFNRRVTMIDTGGKLNFKKPDWATSKHSQDDAQRITINYLKSKGIKQIDNICLTHHDADHIGYLTTILDNIAVKRLIVPAGMERQPALLNKVRTAEKSSPVIIPVTDNVKLSSFPLQILHPFVPGEGRNEDSLVLAGTFGGKRFLFTGDLDQENEEKVIQKYPQLKSDILKAGH
;
A
#
# COMPACT_ATOMS: atom_id res chain seq x y z
N GLY A 1 19.35 1.87 1.37
CA GLY A 1 17.93 1.79 1.07
C GLY A 1 17.37 3.14 0.68
N GLU A 2 16.22 3.14 0.09
CA GLU A 2 15.53 4.32 -0.41
C GLU A 2 14.06 4.21 -0.06
N VAL A 3 13.44 5.29 0.39
CA VAL A 3 11.99 5.42 0.56
C VAL A 3 11.54 6.52 -0.39
N THR A 4 10.66 6.19 -1.33
CA THR A 4 10.16 7.09 -2.36
C THR A 4 8.66 7.27 -2.17
N PHE A 5 8.22 8.51 -1.95
CA PHE A 5 6.82 8.90 -2.04
C PHE A 5 6.53 9.23 -3.49
N VAL A 6 5.66 8.46 -4.09
CA VAL A 6 5.35 8.58 -5.53
C VAL A 6 4.24 9.61 -5.71
N ASP A 7 4.50 10.66 -6.49
CA ASP A 7 3.45 11.59 -6.89
C ASP A 7 2.55 10.94 -7.94
N ILE A 8 1.52 10.25 -7.44
CA ILE A 8 0.54 9.52 -8.25
C ILE A 8 -0.70 10.34 -8.57
N GLY A 9 -0.73 11.61 -8.09
CA GLY A 9 -1.82 12.56 -8.31
C GLY A 9 -2.93 12.45 -7.27
N GLN A 10 -3.51 11.29 -7.04
CA GLN A 10 -4.49 11.04 -5.97
C GLN A 10 -4.13 9.78 -5.19
N GLY A 11 -4.36 9.83 -3.86
CA GLY A 11 -4.09 8.73 -2.95
C GLY A 11 -2.61 8.48 -2.70
N ASP A 12 -2.32 7.37 -2.10
CA ASP A 12 -1.01 7.02 -1.60
C ASP A 12 -0.29 5.98 -2.45
N SER A 13 1.00 6.20 -2.64
CA SER A 13 1.89 5.21 -3.24
C SER A 13 3.32 5.44 -2.73
N ILE A 14 3.84 4.50 -1.95
CA ILE A 14 5.15 4.60 -1.34
C ILE A 14 5.96 3.35 -1.71
N ILE A 15 7.21 3.54 -2.14
CA ILE A 15 8.10 2.45 -2.50
C ILE A 15 9.31 2.46 -1.57
N ILE A 16 9.50 1.37 -0.84
CA ILE A 16 10.63 1.12 0.04
C ILE A 16 11.54 0.11 -0.64
N ARG A 17 12.77 0.49 -0.90
CA ARG A 17 13.75 -0.31 -1.60
C ARG A 17 14.99 -0.53 -0.75
N GLU A 18 15.28 -1.79 -0.44
CA GLU A 18 16.54 -2.16 0.20
C GLU A 18 17.72 -2.01 -0.77
N PRO A 19 18.96 -1.87 -0.26
CA PRO A 19 20.14 -1.80 -1.12
C PRO A 19 20.20 -2.95 -2.14
N PHE A 20 20.61 -2.63 -3.37
CA PHE A 20 20.72 -3.58 -4.50
C PHE A 20 19.41 -4.28 -4.88
N ASN A 21 18.26 -3.65 -4.63
CA ASN A 21 16.92 -4.22 -4.85
C ASN A 21 16.71 -5.57 -4.14
N ARG A 22 17.40 -5.79 -3.03
CA ARG A 22 17.34 -7.06 -2.29
C ARG A 22 15.94 -7.39 -1.82
N ARG A 23 15.17 -6.36 -1.50
CA ARG A 23 13.73 -6.43 -1.22
C ARG A 23 13.08 -5.11 -1.61
N VAL A 24 11.91 -5.22 -2.21
CA VAL A 24 11.06 -4.09 -2.56
C VAL A 24 9.71 -4.26 -1.88
N THR A 25 9.32 -3.26 -1.10
CA THR A 25 8.02 -3.18 -0.46
C THR A 25 7.31 -1.93 -0.94
N MET A 26 6.05 -2.05 -1.30
CA MET A 26 5.19 -0.94 -1.68
C MET A 26 4.09 -0.79 -0.64
N ILE A 27 3.73 0.44 -0.29
CA ILE A 27 2.58 0.75 0.56
C ILE A 27 1.60 1.53 -0.32
N ASP A 28 0.42 0.98 -0.48
CA ASP A 28 -0.64 1.43 -1.37
C ASP A 28 -0.23 1.61 -2.84
N THR A 29 -1.19 1.70 -3.72
CA THR A 29 -0.95 1.76 -5.17
C THR A 29 -1.43 3.06 -5.80
N GLY A 30 -2.08 3.91 -5.03
CA GLY A 30 -2.81 5.05 -5.55
C GLY A 30 -4.07 4.64 -6.29
N GLY A 31 -4.76 5.61 -6.79
CA GLY A 31 -5.97 5.41 -7.60
C GLY A 31 -6.71 6.71 -7.82
N LYS A 32 -7.60 6.72 -8.79
CA LYS A 32 -8.51 7.84 -9.01
C LYS A 32 -9.89 7.50 -8.49
N LEU A 33 -10.49 8.39 -7.74
CA LEU A 33 -11.91 8.35 -7.49
C LEU A 33 -12.63 8.47 -8.83
N ASN A 34 -13.35 7.42 -9.20
CA ASN A 34 -14.14 7.40 -10.44
C ASN A 34 -15.37 8.29 -10.27
N PHE A 35 -15.20 9.61 -10.41
CA PHE A 35 -16.34 10.45 -10.76
C PHE A 35 -16.75 10.08 -12.19
N LYS A 36 -18.01 9.70 -12.41
CA LYS A 36 -18.56 9.46 -13.74
C LYS A 36 -18.30 10.70 -14.60
N LYS A 37 -17.26 10.63 -15.41
CA LYS A 37 -17.03 11.66 -16.43
C LYS A 37 -18.01 11.43 -17.55
N PRO A 38 -18.59 12.49 -18.14
CA PRO A 38 -19.36 12.38 -19.36
C PRO A 38 -18.52 11.67 -20.45
N ASP A 39 -19.16 10.89 -21.31
CA ASP A 39 -18.48 10.06 -22.33
C ASP A 39 -17.54 10.87 -23.25
N TRP A 40 -17.83 12.15 -23.48
CA TRP A 40 -16.97 13.05 -24.27
C TRP A 40 -15.67 13.46 -23.54
N ALA A 41 -15.60 13.30 -22.21
CA ALA A 41 -14.43 13.64 -21.39
C ALA A 41 -13.54 12.39 -21.10
N THR A 42 -13.92 11.23 -21.62
CA THR A 42 -13.12 10.00 -21.49
C THR A 42 -12.13 9.93 -22.66
N SER A 43 -10.84 10.13 -22.38
CA SER A 43 -9.79 9.88 -23.35
C SER A 43 -9.67 8.38 -23.61
N LYS A 44 -9.80 7.95 -24.87
CA LYS A 44 -9.64 6.55 -25.28
C LYS A 44 -8.20 5.99 -25.10
N HIS A 45 -7.23 6.83 -24.71
CA HIS A 45 -5.81 6.49 -24.59
C HIS A 45 -5.13 7.03 -23.33
N SER A 46 -5.87 7.36 -22.26
CA SER A 46 -5.21 7.69 -21.00
C SER A 46 -4.63 6.41 -20.38
N GLN A 47 -3.31 6.21 -20.54
CA GLN A 47 -2.60 5.32 -19.63
C GLN A 47 -2.92 5.77 -18.22
N ASP A 48 -3.25 4.83 -17.32
CA ASP A 48 -3.44 5.22 -15.94
C ASP A 48 -2.11 5.76 -15.36
N ASP A 49 -2.21 6.61 -14.34
CA ASP A 49 -1.02 7.26 -13.79
C ASP A 49 -0.05 6.24 -13.18
N ALA A 50 -0.54 5.09 -12.72
CA ALA A 50 0.33 4.00 -12.27
C ALA A 50 1.22 3.46 -13.38
N GLN A 51 0.67 3.26 -14.60
CA GLN A 51 1.46 2.82 -15.75
C GLN A 51 2.53 3.85 -16.10
N ARG A 52 2.14 5.12 -16.14
CA ARG A 52 3.02 6.22 -16.55
C ARG A 52 4.09 6.56 -15.51
N ILE A 53 3.74 6.53 -14.22
CA ILE A 53 4.60 6.99 -13.14
C ILE A 53 5.24 5.80 -12.43
N THR A 54 4.43 4.99 -11.74
CA THR A 54 4.92 3.93 -10.85
C THR A 54 5.64 2.83 -11.60
N ILE A 55 5.06 2.32 -12.69
CA ILE A 55 5.66 1.24 -13.47
C ILE A 55 6.95 1.70 -14.15
N ASN A 56 6.96 2.91 -14.72
CA ASN A 56 8.18 3.45 -15.32
C ASN A 56 9.27 3.69 -14.27
N TYR A 57 8.92 4.19 -13.07
CA TYR A 57 9.88 4.31 -11.98
C TYR A 57 10.48 2.94 -11.60
N LEU A 58 9.63 1.94 -11.35
CA LEU A 58 10.10 0.58 -11.01
C LEU A 58 11.03 0.01 -12.08
N LYS A 59 10.66 0.14 -13.35
CA LYS A 59 11.49 -0.30 -14.49
C LYS A 59 12.81 0.46 -14.57
N SER A 60 12.81 1.78 -14.36
CA SER A 60 14.03 2.60 -14.39
C SER A 60 15.03 2.22 -13.29
N LYS A 61 14.53 1.70 -12.17
CA LYS A 61 15.35 1.17 -11.06
C LYS A 61 15.74 -0.30 -11.23
N GLY A 62 15.39 -0.93 -12.36
CA GLY A 62 15.66 -2.34 -12.63
C GLY A 62 14.85 -3.30 -11.77
N ILE A 63 13.73 -2.84 -11.18
CA ILE A 63 12.86 -3.65 -10.33
C ILE A 63 11.98 -4.51 -11.23
N LYS A 64 12.14 -5.82 -11.12
CA LYS A 64 11.36 -6.82 -11.86
C LYS A 64 10.28 -7.47 -11.01
N GLN A 65 10.38 -7.32 -9.68
CA GLN A 65 9.50 -7.94 -8.72
C GLN A 65 9.35 -7.08 -7.47
N ILE A 66 8.14 -7.04 -6.94
CA ILE A 66 7.82 -6.47 -5.62
C ILE A 66 7.61 -7.64 -4.65
N ASP A 67 8.32 -7.63 -3.53
CA ASP A 67 8.20 -8.70 -2.53
C ASP A 67 6.92 -8.57 -1.71
N ASN A 68 6.54 -7.33 -1.37
CA ASN A 68 5.34 -7.04 -0.62
C ASN A 68 4.64 -5.81 -1.17
N ILE A 69 3.32 -5.88 -1.31
CA ILE A 69 2.46 -4.69 -1.36
C ILE A 69 1.62 -4.70 -0.09
N CYS A 70 1.76 -3.66 0.72
CA CYS A 70 0.91 -3.40 1.88
C CYS A 70 -0.24 -2.52 1.39
N LEU A 71 -1.47 -2.97 1.52
CA LEU A 71 -2.65 -2.16 1.26
C LEU A 71 -3.20 -1.71 2.60
N THR A 72 -3.23 -0.40 2.84
CA THR A 72 -3.64 0.14 4.15
C THR A 72 -5.12 -0.09 4.41
N HIS A 73 -5.96 0.16 3.42
CA HIS A 73 -7.40 -0.06 3.43
C HIS A 73 -7.92 -0.20 1.98
N HIS A 74 -9.24 -0.38 1.79
CA HIS A 74 -9.77 -0.76 0.49
C HIS A 74 -10.24 0.40 -0.41
N ASP A 75 -10.05 1.66 0.00
CA ASP A 75 -10.54 2.81 -0.77
C ASP A 75 -9.83 2.96 -2.12
N ALA A 76 -10.54 3.56 -3.07
CA ALA A 76 -10.13 3.57 -4.47
C ALA A 76 -8.81 4.32 -4.71
N ASP A 77 -8.51 5.33 -3.92
CA ASP A 77 -7.27 6.10 -3.97
C ASP A 77 -6.06 5.40 -3.32
N HIS A 78 -6.28 4.26 -2.67
CA HIS A 78 -5.23 3.39 -2.12
C HIS A 78 -5.04 2.10 -2.92
N ILE A 79 -6.12 1.45 -3.36
CA ILE A 79 -6.03 0.19 -4.12
C ILE A 79 -6.40 0.34 -5.60
N GLY A 80 -6.70 1.55 -6.07
CA GLY A 80 -7.26 1.80 -7.40
C GLY A 80 -6.41 1.21 -8.52
N TYR A 81 -5.12 1.38 -8.45
CA TYR A 81 -4.18 0.92 -9.48
C TYR A 81 -3.56 -0.47 -9.22
N LEU A 82 -4.08 -1.22 -8.25
CA LEU A 82 -3.54 -2.54 -7.92
C LEU A 82 -3.47 -3.49 -9.13
N THR A 83 -4.54 -3.57 -9.93
CA THR A 83 -4.57 -4.43 -11.12
C THR A 83 -3.48 -4.02 -12.11
N THR A 84 -3.30 -2.73 -12.37
CA THR A 84 -2.23 -2.23 -13.26
C THR A 84 -0.84 -2.63 -12.76
N ILE A 85 -0.60 -2.55 -11.44
CA ILE A 85 0.68 -3.00 -10.87
C ILE A 85 0.85 -4.51 -11.08
N LEU A 86 -0.18 -5.31 -10.76
CA LEU A 86 -0.15 -6.77 -10.89
C LEU A 86 0.05 -7.24 -12.33
N ASP A 87 -0.45 -6.50 -13.32
CA ASP A 87 -0.31 -6.80 -14.74
C ASP A 87 1.07 -6.46 -15.31
N ASN A 88 1.82 -5.62 -14.63
CA ASN A 88 3.11 -5.14 -15.16
C ASN A 88 4.33 -5.67 -14.40
N ILE A 89 4.22 -5.91 -13.11
CA ILE A 89 5.32 -6.33 -12.22
C ILE A 89 4.90 -7.58 -11.46
N ALA A 90 5.81 -8.54 -11.32
CA ALA A 90 5.60 -9.69 -10.47
C ALA A 90 5.48 -9.26 -8.99
N VAL A 91 4.47 -9.75 -8.28
CA VAL A 91 4.22 -9.45 -6.86
C VAL A 91 4.11 -10.76 -6.09
N LYS A 92 4.85 -10.89 -5.00
CA LYS A 92 4.81 -12.12 -4.18
C LYS A 92 3.67 -12.13 -3.18
N ARG A 93 3.51 -11.05 -2.42
CA ARG A 93 2.57 -10.99 -1.29
C ARG A 93 1.79 -9.68 -1.30
N LEU A 94 0.50 -9.77 -0.99
CA LEU A 94 -0.33 -8.65 -0.57
C LEU A 94 -0.54 -8.75 0.93
N ILE A 95 -0.13 -7.76 1.68
CA ILE A 95 -0.31 -7.66 3.12
C ILE A 95 -1.45 -6.69 3.34
N VAL A 96 -2.51 -7.16 3.99
CA VAL A 96 -3.76 -6.41 4.14
C VAL A 96 -4.23 -6.45 5.60
N PRO A 97 -4.97 -5.46 6.10
CA PRO A 97 -5.62 -5.57 7.40
C PRO A 97 -6.55 -6.79 7.43
N ALA A 98 -6.52 -7.53 8.54
CA ALA A 98 -7.33 -8.73 8.70
C ALA A 98 -8.83 -8.40 8.52
N GLY A 99 -9.50 -9.15 7.65
CA GLY A 99 -10.88 -8.93 7.22
C GLY A 99 -11.00 -8.33 5.82
N MET A 100 -10.03 -7.52 5.40
CA MET A 100 -10.00 -6.96 4.05
C MET A 100 -9.82 -8.02 2.95
N GLU A 101 -9.22 -9.15 3.27
CA GLU A 101 -9.03 -10.27 2.33
C GLU A 101 -10.34 -10.85 1.77
N ARG A 102 -11.47 -10.50 2.41
CA ARG A 102 -12.82 -10.93 1.98
C ARG A 102 -13.54 -9.89 1.14
N GLN A 103 -12.98 -8.69 1.03
CA GLN A 103 -13.65 -7.58 0.34
C GLN A 103 -13.70 -7.79 -1.17
N PRO A 104 -14.90 -7.68 -1.78
CA PRO A 104 -15.05 -7.84 -3.23
C PRO A 104 -14.19 -6.84 -4.03
N ALA A 105 -13.98 -5.63 -3.51
CA ALA A 105 -13.14 -4.62 -4.15
C ALA A 105 -11.69 -5.11 -4.34
N LEU A 106 -11.09 -5.73 -3.33
CA LEU A 106 -9.76 -6.31 -3.42
C LEU A 106 -9.76 -7.57 -4.31
N LEU A 107 -10.67 -8.51 -4.02
CA LEU A 107 -10.71 -9.79 -4.72
C LEU A 107 -10.92 -9.65 -6.22
N ASN A 108 -11.78 -8.70 -6.65
CA ASN A 108 -11.99 -8.44 -8.07
C ASN A 108 -10.69 -7.94 -8.74
N LYS A 109 -9.95 -7.04 -8.10
CA LYS A 109 -8.69 -6.54 -8.65
C LYS A 109 -7.63 -7.63 -8.81
N VAL A 110 -7.52 -8.53 -7.83
CA VAL A 110 -6.57 -9.65 -7.89
C VAL A 110 -7.00 -10.69 -8.94
N ARG A 111 -8.31 -10.99 -9.03
CA ARG A 111 -8.83 -11.95 -10.01
C ARG A 111 -8.74 -11.49 -11.45
N THR A 112 -8.83 -10.19 -11.70
CA THR A 112 -8.76 -9.62 -13.05
C THR A 112 -7.32 -9.39 -13.52
N ALA A 113 -6.34 -9.50 -12.62
CA ALA A 113 -4.93 -9.39 -12.98
C ALA A 113 -4.47 -10.64 -13.74
N GLU A 114 -3.72 -10.42 -14.84
CA GLU A 114 -3.32 -11.50 -15.75
C GLU A 114 -1.90 -12.03 -15.49
N LYS A 115 -1.01 -11.18 -14.96
CA LYS A 115 0.42 -11.54 -14.85
C LYS A 115 0.83 -12.02 -13.47
N SER A 116 0.25 -11.50 -12.41
CA SER A 116 0.68 -11.78 -11.05
C SER A 116 -0.48 -12.21 -10.16
N SER A 117 -0.32 -13.33 -9.45
CA SER A 117 -1.29 -13.86 -8.49
C SER A 117 -0.62 -13.93 -7.10
N PRO A 118 -0.52 -12.81 -6.39
CA PRO A 118 0.14 -12.76 -5.09
C PRO A 118 -0.62 -13.53 -4.01
N VAL A 119 0.11 -14.03 -3.00
CA VAL A 119 -0.50 -14.56 -1.79
C VAL A 119 -1.05 -13.40 -0.96
N ILE A 120 -2.33 -13.43 -0.62
CA ILE A 120 -2.96 -12.46 0.28
C ILE A 120 -2.72 -12.90 1.73
N ILE A 121 -2.15 -12.01 2.54
CA ILE A 121 -1.82 -12.27 3.95
C ILE A 121 -2.55 -11.25 4.80
N PRO A 122 -3.65 -11.64 5.46
CA PRO A 122 -4.32 -10.78 6.43
C PRO A 122 -3.49 -10.68 7.71
N VAL A 123 -3.38 -9.47 8.25
CA VAL A 123 -2.56 -9.19 9.42
C VAL A 123 -3.26 -8.32 10.45
N THR A 124 -2.86 -8.52 11.72
CA THR A 124 -3.06 -7.60 12.84
C THR A 124 -1.70 -7.27 13.44
N ASP A 125 -1.64 -6.39 14.42
CA ASP A 125 -0.40 -5.98 15.10
C ASP A 125 0.33 -7.14 15.80
N ASN A 126 -0.34 -8.25 16.02
CA ASN A 126 0.26 -9.45 16.63
C ASN A 126 1.01 -10.33 15.60
N VAL A 127 0.87 -10.04 14.30
CA VAL A 127 1.46 -10.87 13.25
C VAL A 127 2.89 -10.40 12.96
N LYS A 128 3.82 -11.35 13.06
CA LYS A 128 5.22 -11.14 12.65
C LYS A 128 5.49 -11.89 11.36
N LEU A 129 5.77 -11.16 10.31
CA LEU A 129 6.06 -11.74 9.00
C LEU A 129 7.57 -11.93 8.83
N SER A 130 7.96 -13.14 8.45
CA SER A 130 9.34 -13.44 8.08
C SER A 130 9.80 -12.56 6.90
N SER A 131 10.99 -11.99 7.03
CA SER A 131 11.59 -11.16 5.97
C SER A 131 10.72 -9.97 5.55
N PHE A 132 10.01 -9.36 6.47
CA PHE A 132 9.24 -8.14 6.26
C PHE A 132 9.93 -6.96 6.93
N PRO A 133 10.15 -5.82 6.24
CA PRO A 133 11.00 -4.74 6.75
C PRO A 133 10.28 -3.77 7.69
N LEU A 134 8.97 -3.95 7.89
CA LEU A 134 8.13 -3.07 8.69
C LEU A 134 7.52 -3.80 9.89
N GLN A 135 7.29 -3.08 10.96
CA GLN A 135 6.48 -3.52 12.08
C GLN A 135 5.02 -3.12 11.80
N ILE A 136 4.09 -4.04 12.07
CA ILE A 136 2.65 -3.78 12.00
C ILE A 136 2.22 -3.33 13.38
N LEU A 137 1.62 -2.13 13.47
CA LEU A 137 1.13 -1.53 14.73
C LEU A 137 -0.39 -1.53 14.83
N HIS A 138 -1.10 -1.65 13.71
CA HIS A 138 -2.56 -1.68 13.58
C HIS A 138 -2.95 -2.43 12.31
N PRO A 139 -4.13 -3.10 12.22
CA PRO A 139 -5.24 -3.13 13.20
C PRO A 139 -4.99 -4.07 14.39
N PHE A 140 -5.74 -3.87 15.47
CA PHE A 140 -5.66 -4.72 16.67
C PHE A 140 -6.56 -5.95 16.57
N VAL A 141 -7.64 -5.84 15.82
CA VAL A 141 -8.64 -6.90 15.57
C VAL A 141 -9.03 -6.92 14.10
N PRO A 142 -9.53 -8.03 13.58
CA PRO A 142 -10.08 -8.08 12.23
C PRO A 142 -11.25 -7.10 12.05
N GLY A 143 -11.26 -6.38 10.92
CA GLY A 143 -12.30 -5.45 10.52
C GLY A 143 -12.80 -5.72 9.09
N GLU A 144 -13.15 -4.67 8.37
CA GLU A 144 -13.60 -4.74 6.97
C GLU A 144 -12.59 -4.12 5.99
N GLY A 145 -11.49 -3.56 6.47
CA GLY A 145 -10.49 -2.87 5.67
C GLY A 145 -10.89 -1.46 5.26
N ARG A 146 -11.69 -0.78 6.08
CA ARG A 146 -12.03 0.64 5.94
C ARG A 146 -10.93 1.51 6.55
N ASN A 147 -11.13 2.85 6.56
CA ASN A 147 -10.16 3.79 7.14
C ASN A 147 -9.83 3.45 8.60
N GLU A 148 -10.84 3.11 9.40
CA GLU A 148 -10.67 2.72 10.80
C GLU A 148 -9.85 1.44 10.99
N ASP A 149 -9.71 0.62 9.96
CA ASP A 149 -8.92 -0.62 9.97
C ASP A 149 -7.54 -0.44 9.31
N SER A 150 -7.15 0.78 8.92
CA SER A 150 -5.93 1.05 8.17
C SER A 150 -4.71 0.41 8.80
N LEU A 151 -3.85 -0.20 7.96
CA LEU A 151 -2.54 -0.66 8.42
C LEU A 151 -1.70 0.53 8.88
N VAL A 152 -1.29 0.49 10.14
CA VAL A 152 -0.22 1.37 10.64
C VAL A 152 1.09 0.59 10.63
N LEU A 153 2.06 1.14 9.94
CA LEU A 153 3.34 0.50 9.69
C LEU A 153 4.48 1.38 10.17
N ALA A 154 5.47 0.79 10.84
CA ALA A 154 6.67 1.48 11.28
C ALA A 154 7.93 0.76 10.78
N GLY A 155 8.97 1.53 10.46
CA GLY A 155 10.25 0.96 10.04
C GLY A 155 11.40 1.96 10.12
N THR A 156 12.63 1.45 10.06
CA THR A 156 13.83 2.29 10.07
C THR A 156 14.62 2.09 8.77
N PHE A 157 14.80 3.17 8.03
CA PHE A 157 15.50 3.16 6.75
C PHE A 157 16.50 4.33 6.72
N GLY A 158 17.75 4.04 6.39
CA GLY A 158 18.80 5.06 6.37
C GLY A 158 19.03 5.76 7.71
N GLY A 159 18.77 5.06 8.82
CA GLY A 159 18.88 5.63 10.17
C GLY A 159 17.72 6.56 10.59
N LYS A 160 16.68 6.69 9.76
CA LYS A 160 15.46 7.45 10.07
C LYS A 160 14.28 6.51 10.34
N ARG A 161 13.49 6.85 11.34
CA ARG A 161 12.27 6.13 11.73
C ARG A 161 11.10 6.69 10.96
N PHE A 162 10.41 5.84 10.23
CA PHE A 162 9.22 6.15 9.46
C PHE A 162 8.00 5.58 10.16
N LEU A 163 6.90 6.34 10.11
CA LEU A 163 5.57 5.90 10.51
C LEU A 163 4.60 6.21 9.36
N PHE A 164 3.86 5.20 8.95
CA PHE A 164 2.85 5.28 7.90
C PHE A 164 1.51 4.89 8.51
N THR A 165 0.54 5.80 8.52
CA THR A 165 -0.74 5.59 9.23
C THR A 165 -1.89 5.21 8.29
N GLY A 166 -1.65 5.21 6.96
CA GLY A 166 -2.76 5.14 6.01
C GLY A 166 -3.70 6.31 6.25
N ASP A 167 -4.99 6.03 6.24
CA ASP A 167 -6.05 7.00 6.55
C ASP A 167 -6.77 6.66 7.85
N LEU A 168 -5.98 6.21 8.86
CA LEU A 168 -6.51 5.87 10.17
C LEU A 168 -7.22 7.07 10.78
N ASP A 169 -8.39 6.83 11.38
CA ASP A 169 -9.16 7.85 12.06
C ASP A 169 -8.54 8.23 13.43
N GLN A 170 -8.93 9.37 13.94
CA GLN A 170 -8.38 9.92 15.19
C GLN A 170 -8.58 8.97 16.38
N GLU A 171 -9.74 8.30 16.48
CA GLU A 171 -10.02 7.39 17.61
C GLU A 171 -9.02 6.22 17.63
N ASN A 172 -8.73 5.64 16.48
CA ASN A 172 -7.80 4.53 16.40
C ASN A 172 -6.32 4.99 16.44
N GLU A 173 -6.01 6.21 15.98
CA GLU A 173 -4.69 6.83 16.24
C GLU A 173 -4.40 6.94 17.73
N GLU A 174 -5.38 7.39 18.54
CA GLU A 174 -5.25 7.45 19.99
C GLU A 174 -5.01 6.07 20.60
N LYS A 175 -5.70 5.02 20.13
CA LYS A 175 -5.46 3.64 20.58
C LYS A 175 -4.05 3.14 20.25
N VAL A 176 -3.53 3.50 19.05
CA VAL A 176 -2.14 3.18 18.69
C VAL A 176 -1.15 3.85 19.63
N ILE A 177 -1.34 5.15 19.93
CA ILE A 177 -0.47 5.90 20.85
C ILE A 177 -0.53 5.30 22.26
N GLN A 178 -1.72 4.95 22.74
CA GLN A 178 -1.89 4.32 24.06
C GLN A 178 -1.19 2.96 24.14
N LYS A 179 -1.29 2.14 23.09
CA LYS A 179 -0.65 0.82 23.06
C LYS A 179 0.86 0.88 22.89
N TYR A 180 1.34 1.89 22.16
CA TYR A 180 2.77 2.09 21.86
C TYR A 180 3.29 3.44 22.35
N PRO A 181 3.30 3.72 23.67
CA PRO A 181 3.61 5.06 24.23
C PRO A 181 5.06 5.50 23.95
N GLN A 182 5.95 4.58 23.59
CA GLN A 182 7.32 4.87 23.21
C GLN A 182 7.54 5.03 21.70
N LEU A 183 6.46 4.98 20.92
CA LEU A 183 6.51 5.15 19.47
C LEU A 183 7.08 6.53 19.13
N LYS A 184 8.11 6.55 18.32
CA LYS A 184 8.75 7.77 17.83
C LYS A 184 8.99 7.65 16.35
N SER A 185 8.74 8.71 15.61
CA SER A 185 9.08 8.81 14.19
C SER A 185 9.87 10.07 13.91
N ASP A 186 10.75 10.00 12.93
CA ASP A 186 11.45 11.16 12.36
C ASP A 186 10.72 11.65 11.12
N ILE A 187 9.95 10.75 10.49
CA ILE A 187 9.14 11.03 9.29
C ILE A 187 7.78 10.35 9.49
N LEU A 188 6.72 11.12 9.40
CA LEU A 188 5.33 10.69 9.49
C LEU A 188 4.63 10.91 8.15
N LYS A 189 4.02 9.87 7.58
CA LYS A 189 2.96 9.98 6.57
C LYS A 189 1.64 9.80 7.28
N ALA A 190 0.92 10.88 7.47
CA ALA A 190 -0.43 10.89 8.03
C ALA A 190 -1.49 10.70 6.95
N GLY A 191 -2.69 10.34 7.35
CA GLY A 191 -3.89 10.34 6.52
C GLY A 191 -4.22 11.74 5.96
N HIS A 192 -5.10 11.80 5.00
CA HIS A 192 -5.57 13.06 4.38
C HIS A 192 -7.09 13.27 4.54
#